data_415c2a5cbf28a74bc88ac50b8388eb12
#
_entry.id   415c2a5cbf28a74bc88ac50b8388eb12
#
_cell.length_a   1.000
_cell.length_b   1.000
_cell.length_c   1.000
_cell.angle_alpha   90.00
_cell.angle_beta   90.00
_cell.angle_gamma   90.00
#
_symmetry.space_group_name_H-M   'P 1'
#
loop_
_entity.id
_entity.type
_entity.pdbx_description
1 polymer ?
#
loop_
_entity_poly.entity_id
_entity_poly.type
_entity_poly.pdbx_seq_one_letter_code
_entity_poly.pdbx_strand_id
1 'polypeptide(L)'
;MSPVGADPTIDVEFRGVTKRFGDLAAVDDVSFQVRQGEFLSLLGPSGCGKTTSLRMIAGFEQPDEGEILIGGVDAVGTPPYRRDVNTVFQQYALFPHMTILDNVAYGMKQKGVGKPERYQRAREALELVRLTGREKHKPSMLSGGQQQRVALARALVNHPRVLLLDEPLGALDLKLRKEMQIELTRIQGEVGITFIYVTHDQGEALSMSDRIAVMSDGVIEQLDTPAEIYDRPRTAFVADFIGEMNFLEGTITEASEEGYALETSTGVVVLGRGSATKGRQARVGIRPARLRIGAVPDEATANSARAVVDTKMYLGDEVQVVATLDGGAQMVIREQRAGADAPHDSVRPGDHITIQWDRSAPVLLADPPTLDNDRGNP
;
A
#
# COMPACT_ATOMS: atom_id res chain seq x y z
N MET A 1 27.48 -5.63 -13.67
CA MET A 1 27.57 -6.96 -13.08
C MET A 1 27.62 -6.76 -11.57
N SER A 2 26.48 -6.89 -10.89
CA SER A 2 26.42 -6.84 -9.43
C SER A 2 26.96 -8.15 -8.87
N PRO A 3 27.68 -8.15 -7.74
CA PRO A 3 28.15 -9.38 -7.12
C PRO A 3 26.95 -10.19 -6.63
N VAL A 4 26.85 -11.41 -7.12
CA VAL A 4 25.91 -12.44 -6.64
C VAL A 4 26.41 -12.88 -5.26
N GLY A 5 25.59 -12.72 -4.21
CA GLY A 5 25.73 -13.53 -2.99
C GLY A 5 26.06 -12.82 -1.66
N ALA A 6 25.76 -11.52 -1.46
CA ALA A 6 25.67 -10.99 -0.11
C ALA A 6 24.19 -10.97 0.32
N ASP A 7 23.87 -11.52 1.51
CA ASP A 7 22.55 -11.33 2.10
C ASP A 7 22.21 -9.84 2.13
N PRO A 8 20.99 -9.44 1.76
CA PRO A 8 20.64 -8.03 1.73
C PRO A 8 20.79 -7.44 3.14
N THR A 9 21.52 -6.31 3.24
CA THR A 9 21.67 -5.60 4.51
C THR A 9 20.28 -5.15 4.98
N ILE A 10 19.93 -5.45 6.24
CA ILE A 10 18.65 -5.07 6.85
C ILE A 10 18.83 -3.77 7.62
N ASP A 11 18.04 -2.77 7.29
CA ASP A 11 18.06 -1.46 7.97
C ASP A 11 17.08 -1.37 9.13
N VAL A 12 15.90 -2.02 9.02
CA VAL A 12 14.94 -2.14 10.13
C VAL A 12 14.43 -3.57 10.21
N GLU A 13 14.36 -4.10 11.43
CA GLU A 13 13.81 -5.42 11.69
C GLU A 13 12.89 -5.36 12.92
N PHE A 14 11.67 -5.86 12.77
CA PHE A 14 10.71 -6.14 13.83
C PHE A 14 10.72 -7.63 14.13
N ARG A 15 10.77 -8.00 15.41
CA ARG A 15 10.75 -9.39 15.88
C ARG A 15 9.70 -9.53 16.97
N GLY A 16 8.53 -10.09 16.65
CA GLY A 16 7.46 -10.35 17.60
C GLY A 16 7.01 -9.10 18.37
N VAL A 17 6.92 -7.96 17.67
CA VAL A 17 6.67 -6.67 18.30
C VAL A 17 5.19 -6.52 18.64
N THR A 18 4.91 -6.26 19.91
CA THR A 18 3.56 -5.97 20.43
C THR A 18 3.53 -4.61 21.11
N LYS A 19 2.47 -3.83 20.86
CA LYS A 19 2.17 -2.56 21.52
C LYS A 19 0.71 -2.50 21.92
N ARG A 20 0.46 -2.28 23.21
CA ARG A 20 -0.88 -2.18 23.81
C ARG A 20 -1.15 -0.77 24.33
N PHE A 21 -2.38 -0.30 24.19
CA PHE A 21 -2.91 0.88 24.87
C PHE A 21 -4.15 0.45 25.66
N GLY A 22 -3.97 0.24 26.96
CA GLY A 22 -4.97 -0.43 27.79
C GLY A 22 -5.23 -1.85 27.27
N ASP A 23 -6.49 -2.17 27.00
CA ASP A 23 -6.89 -3.50 26.51
C ASP A 23 -6.72 -3.65 24.97
N LEU A 24 -6.44 -2.57 24.25
CA LEU A 24 -6.29 -2.59 22.80
C LEU A 24 -4.85 -2.90 22.40
N ALA A 25 -4.63 -4.00 21.67
CA ALA A 25 -3.38 -4.25 20.99
C ALA A 25 -3.36 -3.45 19.67
N ALA A 26 -2.65 -2.33 19.65
CA ALA A 26 -2.50 -1.51 18.44
C ALA A 26 -1.51 -2.12 17.43
N VAL A 27 -0.56 -2.92 17.92
CA VAL A 27 0.34 -3.78 17.14
C VAL A 27 0.44 -5.10 17.92
N ASP A 28 0.23 -6.24 17.25
CA ASP A 28 0.12 -7.56 17.90
C ASP A 28 1.02 -8.58 17.18
N ASP A 29 2.10 -8.99 17.82
CA ASP A 29 3.09 -9.98 17.35
C ASP A 29 3.61 -9.75 15.92
N VAL A 30 3.93 -8.50 15.60
CA VAL A 30 4.35 -8.11 14.24
C VAL A 30 5.83 -8.37 14.03
N SER A 31 6.15 -9.08 12.93
CA SER A 31 7.52 -9.36 12.50
C SER A 31 7.69 -9.01 11.01
N PHE A 32 8.69 -8.20 10.68
CA PHE A 32 9.08 -7.90 9.29
C PHE A 32 10.48 -7.32 9.23
N GLN A 33 11.04 -7.32 8.01
CA GLN A 33 12.35 -6.74 7.72
C GLN A 33 12.25 -5.73 6.58
N VAL A 34 13.02 -4.64 6.68
CA VAL A 34 13.18 -3.61 5.63
C VAL A 34 14.63 -3.63 5.18
N ARG A 35 14.84 -3.84 3.88
CA ARG A 35 16.17 -3.91 3.28
C ARG A 35 16.77 -2.52 3.11
N GLN A 36 18.08 -2.44 3.09
CA GLN A 36 18.78 -1.19 2.78
C GLN A 36 18.37 -0.66 1.40
N GLY A 37 18.02 0.64 1.34
CA GLY A 37 17.58 1.30 0.13
C GLY A 37 16.17 0.93 -0.35
N GLU A 38 15.40 0.16 0.43
CA GLU A 38 14.02 -0.22 0.12
C GLU A 38 13.04 0.92 0.42
N PHE A 39 12.04 1.07 -0.45
CA PHE A 39 10.84 1.86 -0.19
C PHE A 39 9.72 0.93 0.30
N LEU A 40 9.52 0.84 1.62
CA LEU A 40 8.44 0.04 2.23
C LEU A 40 7.26 0.93 2.59
N SER A 41 6.05 0.58 2.13
CA SER A 41 4.81 1.21 2.61
C SER A 41 4.11 0.37 3.67
N LEU A 42 3.67 1.01 4.76
CA LEU A 42 2.70 0.48 5.71
C LEU A 42 1.33 1.02 5.30
N LEU A 43 0.45 0.15 4.81
CA LEU A 43 -0.85 0.48 4.25
C LEU A 43 -1.97 -0.20 5.04
N GLY A 44 -3.10 0.47 5.25
CA GLY A 44 -4.24 -0.12 5.97
C GLY A 44 -5.25 0.94 6.42
N PRO A 45 -6.40 0.55 6.97
CA PRO A 45 -7.41 1.47 7.48
C PRO A 45 -6.90 2.27 8.69
N SER A 46 -7.65 3.31 9.06
CA SER A 46 -7.33 4.09 10.25
C SER A 46 -7.38 3.23 11.51
N GLY A 47 -6.38 3.40 12.39
CA GLY A 47 -6.31 2.66 13.65
C GLY A 47 -5.67 1.25 13.58
N CYS A 48 -5.26 0.75 12.41
CA CYS A 48 -4.67 -0.60 12.28
C CYS A 48 -3.20 -0.73 12.73
N GLY A 49 -2.58 0.29 13.34
CA GLY A 49 -1.23 0.20 13.92
C GLY A 49 -0.09 0.84 13.11
N LYS A 50 -0.30 1.34 11.90
CA LYS A 50 0.76 1.93 11.03
C LYS A 50 1.58 3.02 11.69
N THR A 51 0.91 4.09 12.14
CA THR A 51 1.57 5.23 12.83
C THR A 51 2.20 4.79 14.14
N THR A 52 1.61 3.83 14.86
CA THR A 52 2.20 3.26 16.08
C THR A 52 3.51 2.53 15.75
N SER A 53 3.54 1.70 14.71
CA SER A 53 4.75 1.02 14.23
C SER A 53 5.83 2.02 13.82
N LEU A 54 5.47 3.06 13.07
CA LEU A 54 6.40 4.11 12.66
C LEU A 54 6.95 4.87 13.88
N ARG A 55 6.11 5.20 14.88
CA ARG A 55 6.53 5.86 16.11
C ARG A 55 7.45 4.99 16.97
N MET A 56 7.25 3.67 16.96
CA MET A 56 8.16 2.74 17.64
C MET A 56 9.54 2.72 16.97
N ILE A 57 9.63 2.75 15.64
CA ILE A 57 10.91 2.88 14.93
C ILE A 57 11.57 4.22 15.25
N ALA A 58 10.80 5.31 15.26
CA ALA A 58 11.28 6.65 15.58
C ALA A 58 11.71 6.82 17.05
N GLY A 59 11.25 5.94 17.95
CA GLY A 59 11.52 6.00 19.39
C GLY A 59 10.60 6.91 20.20
N PHE A 60 9.47 7.36 19.59
CA PHE A 60 8.44 8.13 20.28
C PHE A 60 7.49 7.22 21.09
N GLU A 61 7.42 5.95 20.73
CA GLU A 61 6.73 4.90 21.47
C GLU A 61 7.70 3.75 21.75
N GLN A 62 7.44 3.01 22.83
CA GLN A 62 8.19 1.80 23.15
C GLN A 62 7.31 0.58 22.94
N PRO A 63 7.81 -0.52 22.38
CA PRO A 63 7.08 -1.77 22.37
C PRO A 63 6.90 -2.29 23.79
N ASP A 64 5.84 -3.05 24.03
CA ASP A 64 5.61 -3.75 25.29
C ASP A 64 6.27 -5.15 25.26
N GLU A 65 6.36 -5.75 24.04
CA GLU A 65 7.02 -7.03 23.80
C GLU A 65 7.77 -7.00 22.46
N GLY A 66 8.75 -7.89 22.30
CA GLY A 66 9.55 -8.03 21.08
C GLY A 66 10.73 -7.08 20.97
N GLU A 67 11.39 -7.10 19.81
CA GLU A 67 12.61 -6.34 19.54
C GLU A 67 12.45 -5.50 18.27
N ILE A 68 13.09 -4.32 18.25
CA ILE A 68 13.22 -3.46 17.08
C ILE A 68 14.70 -3.18 16.85
N LEU A 69 15.24 -3.66 15.73
CA LEU A 69 16.62 -3.42 15.37
C LEU A 69 16.71 -2.37 14.26
N ILE A 70 17.67 -1.46 14.36
CA ILE A 70 18.02 -0.47 13.33
C ILE A 70 19.49 -0.68 12.97
N GLY A 71 19.77 -1.06 11.71
CA GLY A 71 21.11 -1.41 11.28
C GLY A 71 21.72 -2.57 12.09
N GLY A 72 20.90 -3.52 12.55
CA GLY A 72 21.30 -4.67 13.37
C GLY A 72 21.51 -4.35 14.86
N VAL A 73 21.27 -3.12 15.31
CA VAL A 73 21.43 -2.70 16.71
C VAL A 73 20.05 -2.54 17.34
N ASP A 74 19.84 -3.11 18.53
CA ASP A 74 18.60 -2.95 19.27
C ASP A 74 18.33 -1.47 19.60
N ALA A 75 17.17 -0.99 19.18
CA ALA A 75 16.71 0.37 19.34
C ALA A 75 15.74 0.56 20.52
N VAL A 76 15.31 -0.54 21.18
CA VAL A 76 14.42 -0.47 22.34
C VAL A 76 15.11 0.28 23.47
N GLY A 77 14.42 1.24 24.10
CA GLY A 77 15.00 2.11 25.13
C GLY A 77 15.93 3.22 24.62
N THR A 78 16.35 3.19 23.34
CA THR A 78 17.15 4.26 22.74
C THR A 78 16.27 5.48 22.43
N PRO A 79 16.61 6.71 22.94
CA PRO A 79 15.79 7.89 22.70
C PRO A 79 15.85 8.32 21.22
N PRO A 80 14.82 9.04 20.70
CA PRO A 80 14.69 9.40 19.27
C PRO A 80 15.92 10.09 18.68
N TYR A 81 16.53 11.03 19.42
CA TYR A 81 17.67 11.82 18.93
C TYR A 81 18.99 11.03 18.79
N ARG A 82 19.04 9.80 19.30
CA ARG A 82 20.19 8.87 19.17
C ARG A 82 19.97 7.80 18.12
N ARG A 83 18.77 7.68 17.57
CA ARG A 83 18.47 6.71 16.51
C ARG A 83 18.93 7.26 15.17
N ASP A 84 19.44 6.40 14.30
CA ASP A 84 19.86 6.77 12.94
C ASP A 84 18.66 6.79 11.98
N VAL A 85 17.61 7.51 12.41
CA VAL A 85 16.39 7.72 11.63
C VAL A 85 15.97 9.19 11.69
N ASN A 86 15.27 9.66 10.66
CA ASN A 86 14.61 10.96 10.70
C ASN A 86 13.14 10.80 10.29
N THR A 87 12.26 11.65 10.84
CA THR A 87 10.82 11.60 10.59
C THR A 87 10.34 12.88 9.90
N VAL A 88 9.55 12.72 8.85
CA VAL A 88 8.72 13.75 8.24
C VAL A 88 7.29 13.54 8.71
N PHE A 89 6.77 14.49 9.48
CA PHE A 89 5.41 14.45 10.02
C PHE A 89 4.38 14.97 9.01
N GLN A 90 3.13 14.57 9.14
CA GLN A 90 2.00 15.00 8.33
C GLN A 90 1.85 16.52 8.21
N GLN A 91 2.11 17.27 9.29
CA GLN A 91 2.06 18.73 9.32
C GLN A 91 3.40 19.42 9.01
N TYR A 92 4.37 18.68 8.42
CA TYR A 92 5.73 19.14 8.06
C TYR A 92 6.59 19.68 9.23
N ALA A 93 6.00 20.15 10.30
CA ALA A 93 6.65 20.69 11.53
C ALA A 93 7.81 21.66 11.26
N LEU A 94 7.65 22.56 10.28
CA LEU A 94 8.63 23.59 9.98
C LEU A 94 8.62 24.68 11.07
N PHE A 95 9.80 25.21 11.39
CA PHE A 95 9.94 26.33 12.32
C PHE A 95 9.49 27.63 11.64
N PRO A 96 8.35 28.22 11.99
CA PRO A 96 7.74 29.34 11.23
C PRO A 96 8.54 30.63 11.32
N HIS A 97 9.32 30.80 12.36
CA HIS A 97 10.15 31.98 12.61
C HIS A 97 11.52 31.93 11.90
N MET A 98 11.96 30.74 11.43
CA MET A 98 13.22 30.54 10.73
C MET A 98 13.07 30.67 9.22
N THR A 99 14.18 30.99 8.55
CA THR A 99 14.26 30.88 7.09
C THR A 99 14.24 29.41 6.64
N ILE A 100 14.01 29.19 5.35
CA ILE A 100 14.05 27.84 4.76
C ILE A 100 15.45 27.22 4.93
N LEU A 101 16.51 28.01 4.67
CA LEU A 101 17.89 27.58 4.87
C LEU A 101 18.17 27.20 6.33
N ASP A 102 17.68 28.00 7.29
CA ASP A 102 17.87 27.72 8.71
C ASP A 102 17.07 26.51 9.17
N ASN A 103 15.86 26.29 8.63
CA ASN A 103 15.07 25.08 8.86
C ASN A 103 15.85 23.83 8.46
N VAL A 104 16.39 23.81 7.24
CA VAL A 104 17.17 22.65 6.74
C VAL A 104 18.46 22.48 7.54
N ALA A 105 19.17 23.58 7.84
CA ALA A 105 20.44 23.55 8.59
C ALA A 105 20.28 23.23 10.09
N TYR A 106 19.04 23.20 10.62
CA TYR A 106 18.79 23.12 12.07
C TYR A 106 19.38 21.87 12.73
N GLY A 107 19.12 20.69 12.18
CA GLY A 107 19.63 19.42 12.73
C GLY A 107 21.16 19.37 12.80
N MET A 108 21.82 19.84 11.76
CA MET A 108 23.30 19.94 11.72
C MET A 108 23.84 20.94 12.74
N LYS A 109 23.09 22.04 12.98
CA LYS A 109 23.46 23.01 14.05
C LYS A 109 23.43 22.33 15.41
N GLN A 110 22.43 21.51 15.71
CA GLN A 110 22.34 20.79 16.99
C GLN A 110 23.46 19.74 17.16
N LYS A 111 23.94 19.18 16.06
CA LYS A 111 25.09 18.26 16.01
C LYS A 111 26.46 18.98 16.05
N GLY A 112 26.50 20.34 16.18
CA GLY A 112 27.71 21.11 16.28
C GLY A 112 28.43 21.38 14.95
N VAL A 113 27.81 21.10 13.79
CA VAL A 113 28.41 21.35 12.48
C VAL A 113 28.61 22.86 12.25
N GLY A 114 29.81 23.25 11.80
CA GLY A 114 30.21 24.64 11.55
C GLY A 114 29.26 25.36 10.56
N LYS A 115 29.11 26.69 10.74
CA LYS A 115 28.16 27.49 9.93
C LYS A 115 28.41 27.43 8.42
N PRO A 116 29.64 27.53 7.90
CA PRO A 116 29.88 27.43 6.46
C PRO A 116 29.45 26.09 5.90
N GLU A 117 29.86 25.00 6.52
CA GLU A 117 29.58 23.64 6.08
C GLU A 117 28.07 23.32 6.11
N ARG A 118 27.37 23.57 7.25
CA ARG A 118 25.95 23.25 7.36
C ARG A 118 25.11 24.06 6.37
N TYR A 119 25.49 25.28 6.01
CA TYR A 119 24.75 26.06 5.02
C TYR A 119 25.06 25.63 3.60
N GLN A 120 26.25 25.12 3.31
CA GLN A 120 26.57 24.51 2.04
C GLN A 120 25.72 23.25 1.85
N ARG A 121 25.76 22.29 2.79
CA ARG A 121 24.95 21.06 2.75
C ARG A 121 23.45 21.35 2.71
N ALA A 122 22.98 22.37 3.42
CA ALA A 122 21.58 22.78 3.38
C ALA A 122 21.15 23.29 1.98
N ARG A 123 22.04 24.00 1.24
CA ARG A 123 21.75 24.41 -0.14
C ARG A 123 21.72 23.21 -1.09
N GLU A 124 22.65 22.27 -0.95
CA GLU A 124 22.68 21.02 -1.72
C GLU A 124 21.38 20.21 -1.49
N ALA A 125 20.92 20.11 -0.24
CA ALA A 125 19.65 19.46 0.08
C ALA A 125 18.42 20.21 -0.49
N LEU A 126 18.46 21.56 -0.55
CA LEU A 126 17.40 22.35 -1.20
C LEU A 126 17.44 22.22 -2.72
N GLU A 127 18.61 22.07 -3.33
CA GLU A 127 18.75 21.78 -4.76
C GLU A 127 18.17 20.41 -5.11
N LEU A 128 18.47 19.37 -4.32
CA LEU A 128 17.91 18.01 -4.47
C LEU A 128 16.37 18.01 -4.53
N VAL A 129 15.72 18.85 -3.72
CA VAL A 129 14.25 18.99 -3.70
C VAL A 129 13.73 20.13 -4.60
N ARG A 130 14.54 20.68 -5.49
CA ARG A 130 14.19 21.73 -6.48
C ARG A 130 13.63 23.01 -5.84
N LEU A 131 14.26 23.48 -4.75
CA LEU A 131 13.91 24.71 -4.04
C LEU A 131 15.04 25.76 -4.03
N THR A 132 15.94 25.71 -5.01
CA THR A 132 16.99 26.72 -5.19
C THR A 132 16.37 28.13 -5.34
N GLY A 133 16.98 29.13 -4.73
CA GLY A 133 16.53 30.54 -4.74
C GLY A 133 15.44 30.86 -3.70
N ARG A 134 15.05 29.90 -2.85
CA ARG A 134 14.06 30.09 -1.77
C ARG A 134 14.67 30.14 -0.37
N GLU A 135 15.98 30.13 -0.24
CA GLU A 135 16.75 29.98 1.00
C GLU A 135 16.37 31.01 2.08
N LYS A 136 16.10 32.26 1.66
CA LYS A 136 15.76 33.38 2.55
C LYS A 136 14.27 33.51 2.87
N HIS A 137 13.41 32.72 2.21
CA HIS A 137 11.97 32.75 2.46
C HIS A 137 11.66 32.13 3.84
N LYS A 138 10.48 32.46 4.38
CA LYS A 138 9.89 31.80 5.56
C LYS A 138 8.87 30.76 5.10
N PRO A 139 8.54 29.74 5.91
CA PRO A 139 7.54 28.72 5.57
C PRO A 139 6.20 29.29 5.11
N SER A 140 5.71 30.38 5.73
CA SER A 140 4.46 31.04 5.37
C SER A 140 4.41 31.63 3.95
N MET A 141 5.55 31.76 3.28
CA MET A 141 5.67 32.27 1.91
C MET A 141 5.67 31.15 0.86
N LEU A 142 5.52 29.90 1.28
CA LEU A 142 5.61 28.71 0.42
C LEU A 142 4.24 28.01 0.33
N SER A 143 3.96 27.39 -0.83
CA SER A 143 2.82 26.47 -0.97
C SER A 143 3.02 25.22 -0.11
N GLY A 144 1.94 24.47 0.15
CA GLY A 144 2.00 23.20 0.93
C GLY A 144 3.03 22.21 0.38
N GLY A 145 3.04 21.97 -0.93
CA GLY A 145 4.05 21.09 -1.55
C GLY A 145 5.48 21.61 -1.44
N GLN A 146 5.69 22.95 -1.47
CA GLN A 146 7.01 23.51 -1.23
C GLN A 146 7.44 23.34 0.24
N GLN A 147 6.52 23.52 1.19
CA GLN A 147 6.79 23.27 2.62
C GLN A 147 7.16 21.80 2.87
N GLN A 148 6.47 20.88 2.23
CA GLN A 148 6.78 19.46 2.28
C GLN A 148 8.21 19.17 1.78
N ARG A 149 8.59 19.72 0.62
CA ARG A 149 9.96 19.59 0.09
C ARG A 149 11.01 20.13 1.04
N VAL A 150 10.74 21.24 1.75
CA VAL A 150 11.63 21.74 2.81
C VAL A 150 11.74 20.74 3.96
N ALA A 151 10.63 20.16 4.42
CA ALA A 151 10.64 19.16 5.48
C ALA A 151 11.45 17.92 5.08
N LEU A 152 11.32 17.50 3.83
CA LEU A 152 12.10 16.41 3.25
C LEU A 152 13.58 16.74 3.19
N ALA A 153 13.98 17.92 2.69
CA ALA A 153 15.37 18.39 2.67
C ALA A 153 15.96 18.45 4.07
N ARG A 154 15.19 18.94 5.07
CA ARG A 154 15.60 18.98 6.48
C ARG A 154 15.84 17.59 7.06
N ALA A 155 15.07 16.61 6.66
CA ALA A 155 15.23 15.23 7.11
C ALA A 155 16.44 14.56 6.44
N LEU A 156 16.63 14.77 5.13
CA LEU A 156 17.68 14.15 4.32
C LEU A 156 19.08 14.69 4.61
N VAL A 157 19.21 15.98 4.92
CA VAL A 157 20.52 16.65 5.11
C VAL A 157 21.39 16.03 6.22
N ASN A 158 20.79 15.32 7.15
CA ASN A 158 21.47 14.60 8.22
C ASN A 158 21.99 13.23 7.80
N HIS A 159 21.74 12.78 6.58
CA HIS A 159 22.06 11.45 6.03
C HIS A 159 21.62 10.30 6.95
N PRO A 160 20.32 10.22 7.32
CA PRO A 160 19.85 9.13 8.16
C PRO A 160 19.92 7.80 7.41
N ARG A 161 20.05 6.69 8.12
CA ARG A 161 19.92 5.35 7.57
C ARG A 161 18.50 5.11 7.05
N VAL A 162 17.50 5.56 7.81
CA VAL A 162 16.08 5.38 7.47
C VAL A 162 15.32 6.69 7.54
N LEU A 163 14.54 7.00 6.52
CA LEU A 163 13.57 8.09 6.51
C LEU A 163 12.17 7.57 6.77
N LEU A 164 11.54 8.08 7.80
CA LEU A 164 10.19 7.75 8.21
C LEU A 164 9.23 8.85 7.74
N LEU A 165 8.15 8.48 7.06
CA LEU A 165 7.19 9.39 6.44
C LEU A 165 5.79 9.06 6.94
N ASP A 166 5.19 9.93 7.77
CA ASP A 166 3.86 9.73 8.36
C ASP A 166 2.82 10.54 7.58
N GLU A 167 2.10 9.89 6.66
CA GLU A 167 1.08 10.47 5.77
C GLU A 167 1.49 11.81 5.13
N PRO A 168 2.68 11.94 4.54
CA PRO A 168 3.22 13.23 4.15
C PRO A 168 2.44 13.90 3.01
N LEU A 169 1.65 13.14 2.21
CA LEU A 169 0.88 13.65 1.07
C LEU A 169 -0.59 13.93 1.40
N GLY A 170 -1.06 13.60 2.61
CA GLY A 170 -2.47 13.64 2.98
C GLY A 170 -3.12 15.03 2.91
N ALA A 171 -2.34 16.11 3.08
CA ALA A 171 -2.83 17.48 3.06
C ALA A 171 -2.79 18.14 1.66
N LEU A 172 -2.37 17.42 0.60
CA LEU A 172 -2.21 17.95 -0.76
C LEU A 172 -3.41 17.65 -1.63
N ASP A 173 -3.71 18.58 -2.58
CA ASP A 173 -4.65 18.30 -3.66
C ASP A 173 -4.14 17.18 -4.60
N LEU A 174 -5.06 16.61 -5.40
CA LEU A 174 -4.76 15.43 -6.23
C LEU A 174 -3.62 15.66 -7.23
N LYS A 175 -3.55 16.86 -7.86
CA LYS A 175 -2.52 17.16 -8.86
C LYS A 175 -1.14 17.24 -8.20
N LEU A 176 -1.05 18.01 -7.12
CA LEU A 176 0.18 18.20 -6.36
C LEU A 176 0.65 16.89 -5.71
N ARG A 177 -0.30 16.05 -5.25
CA ARG A 177 -0.02 14.73 -4.70
C ARG A 177 0.69 13.85 -5.73
N LYS A 178 0.16 13.76 -6.96
CA LYS A 178 0.79 12.99 -8.07
C LYS A 178 2.20 13.51 -8.41
N GLU A 179 2.39 14.84 -8.46
CA GLU A 179 3.71 15.43 -8.68
C GLU A 179 4.68 15.07 -7.55
N MET A 180 4.22 15.06 -6.29
CA MET A 180 5.05 14.73 -5.15
C MET A 180 5.37 13.24 -5.04
N GLN A 181 4.48 12.33 -5.46
CA GLN A 181 4.76 10.88 -5.57
C GLN A 181 5.96 10.63 -6.49
N ILE A 182 5.94 11.21 -7.71
CA ILE A 182 7.04 11.10 -8.66
C ILE A 182 8.35 11.67 -8.06
N GLU A 183 8.26 12.81 -7.37
CA GLU A 183 9.43 13.46 -6.78
C GLU A 183 10.02 12.64 -5.61
N LEU A 184 9.18 12.04 -4.75
CA LEU A 184 9.63 11.18 -3.65
C LEU A 184 10.36 9.93 -4.17
N THR A 185 9.79 9.26 -5.18
CA THR A 185 10.43 8.09 -5.80
C THR A 185 11.77 8.47 -6.46
N ARG A 186 11.83 9.63 -7.16
CA ARG A 186 13.07 10.14 -7.74
C ARG A 186 14.14 10.40 -6.67
N ILE A 187 13.77 11.11 -5.59
CA ILE A 187 14.70 11.45 -4.51
C ILE A 187 15.21 10.19 -3.82
N GLN A 188 14.34 9.23 -3.52
CA GLN A 188 14.72 7.98 -2.89
C GLN A 188 15.73 7.21 -3.76
N GLY A 189 15.49 7.09 -5.08
CA GLY A 189 16.41 6.44 -6.02
C GLY A 189 17.76 7.18 -6.16
N GLU A 190 17.76 8.52 -6.06
CA GLU A 190 18.97 9.34 -6.16
C GLU A 190 19.82 9.28 -4.88
N VAL A 191 19.18 9.26 -3.72
CA VAL A 191 19.88 9.26 -2.42
C VAL A 191 20.21 7.83 -1.96
N GLY A 192 19.42 6.82 -2.34
CA GLY A 192 19.63 5.40 -2.03
C GLY A 192 19.43 5.02 -0.56
N ILE A 193 18.73 5.84 0.23
CA ILE A 193 18.41 5.55 1.63
C ILE A 193 17.07 4.80 1.75
N THR A 194 16.88 4.11 2.87
CA THR A 194 15.67 3.35 3.15
C THR A 194 14.51 4.27 3.54
N PHE A 195 13.34 4.09 2.90
CA PHE A 195 12.12 4.82 3.22
C PHE A 195 11.09 3.87 3.84
N ILE A 196 10.47 4.31 4.95
CA ILE A 196 9.26 3.68 5.52
C ILE A 196 8.15 4.72 5.46
N TYR A 197 7.12 4.40 4.70
CA TYR A 197 6.05 5.31 4.32
C TYR A 197 4.71 4.83 4.88
N VAL A 198 4.05 5.64 5.68
CA VAL A 198 2.70 5.36 6.17
C VAL A 198 1.69 6.08 5.30
N THR A 199 0.69 5.35 4.82
CA THR A 199 -0.43 5.91 4.07
C THR A 199 -1.70 5.09 4.26
N HIS A 200 -2.84 5.68 3.95
CA HIS A 200 -4.12 5.00 3.74
C HIS A 200 -4.54 5.04 2.26
N ASP A 201 -3.77 5.69 1.39
CA ASP A 201 -4.03 5.78 -0.05
C ASP A 201 -3.34 4.60 -0.77
N GLN A 202 -4.17 3.74 -1.39
CA GLN A 202 -3.71 2.57 -2.14
C GLN A 202 -2.87 2.95 -3.37
N GLY A 203 -3.27 4.05 -4.05
CA GLY A 203 -2.56 4.53 -5.24
C GLY A 203 -1.13 4.97 -4.91
N GLU A 204 -0.93 5.61 -3.75
CA GLU A 204 0.40 5.98 -3.26
C GLU A 204 1.26 4.73 -3.03
N ALA A 205 0.74 3.77 -2.25
CA ALA A 205 1.48 2.55 -1.93
C ALA A 205 1.82 1.73 -3.19
N LEU A 206 0.85 1.52 -4.09
CA LEU A 206 1.05 0.74 -5.32
C LEU A 206 2.02 1.39 -6.30
N SER A 207 2.10 2.75 -6.33
CA SER A 207 2.91 3.47 -7.33
C SER A 207 4.35 3.74 -6.90
N MET A 208 4.64 3.77 -5.59
CA MET A 208 5.96 4.21 -5.09
C MET A 208 6.77 3.11 -4.41
N SER A 209 6.14 2.01 -3.96
CA SER A 209 6.79 1.07 -3.06
C SER A 209 7.46 -0.09 -3.78
N ASP A 210 8.58 -0.55 -3.26
CA ASP A 210 9.17 -1.85 -3.61
C ASP A 210 8.36 -2.98 -2.98
N ARG A 211 7.91 -2.78 -1.70
CA ARG A 211 7.02 -3.69 -0.99
C ARG A 211 5.99 -2.93 -0.17
N ILE A 212 4.85 -3.57 0.05
CA ILE A 212 3.73 -3.05 0.83
C ILE A 212 3.41 -4.03 1.95
N ALA A 213 3.38 -3.55 3.20
CA ALA A 213 2.80 -4.26 4.32
C ALA A 213 1.34 -3.79 4.50
N VAL A 214 0.39 -4.65 4.14
CA VAL A 214 -1.04 -4.39 4.37
C VAL A 214 -1.36 -4.78 5.80
N MET A 215 -1.82 -3.82 6.60
CA MET A 215 -2.11 -3.99 8.02
C MET A 215 -3.61 -3.90 8.30
N SER A 216 -4.11 -4.76 9.18
CA SER A 216 -5.45 -4.73 9.76
C SER A 216 -5.37 -5.17 11.22
N ASP A 217 -6.13 -4.52 12.09
CA ASP A 217 -6.31 -4.90 13.51
C ASP A 217 -5.00 -5.21 14.25
N GLY A 218 -3.96 -4.43 13.98
CA GLY A 218 -2.65 -4.55 14.62
C GLY A 218 -1.72 -5.61 14.03
N VAL A 219 -2.13 -6.37 13.01
CA VAL A 219 -1.30 -7.40 12.36
C VAL A 219 -0.99 -7.08 10.91
N ILE A 220 0.01 -7.73 10.33
CA ILE A 220 0.31 -7.68 8.90
C ILE A 220 -0.43 -8.83 8.22
N GLU A 221 -1.44 -8.52 7.41
CA GLU A 221 -2.19 -9.46 6.59
C GLU A 221 -1.36 -10.03 5.44
N GLN A 222 -0.62 -9.15 4.77
CA GLN A 222 0.27 -9.52 3.67
C GLN A 222 1.40 -8.50 3.53
N LEU A 223 2.62 -9.00 3.27
CA LEU A 223 3.80 -8.20 2.96
C LEU A 223 4.43 -8.72 1.68
N ASP A 224 4.30 -7.95 0.60
CA ASP A 224 4.75 -8.39 -0.73
C ASP A 224 4.98 -7.20 -1.67
N THR A 225 5.39 -7.46 -2.93
CA THR A 225 5.47 -6.45 -3.98
C THR A 225 4.09 -5.90 -4.34
N PRO A 226 3.97 -4.67 -4.89
CA PRO A 226 2.69 -4.11 -5.34
C PRO A 226 1.91 -5.04 -6.28
N ALA A 227 2.59 -5.69 -7.22
CA ALA A 227 1.97 -6.62 -8.16
C ALA A 227 1.38 -7.85 -7.46
N GLU A 228 2.12 -8.49 -6.53
CA GLU A 228 1.61 -9.64 -5.78
C GLU A 228 0.45 -9.26 -4.86
N ILE A 229 0.49 -8.10 -4.21
CA ILE A 229 -0.60 -7.58 -3.37
C ILE A 229 -1.88 -7.38 -4.20
N TYR A 230 -1.76 -6.83 -5.42
CA TYR A 230 -2.90 -6.54 -6.30
C TYR A 230 -3.42 -7.78 -7.02
N ASP A 231 -2.53 -8.58 -7.63
CA ASP A 231 -2.89 -9.72 -8.47
C ASP A 231 -3.15 -11.00 -7.67
N ARG A 232 -2.50 -11.17 -6.50
CA ARG A 232 -2.57 -12.38 -5.65
C ARG A 232 -2.79 -12.05 -4.18
N PRO A 233 -3.88 -11.36 -3.85
CA PRO A 233 -4.23 -11.11 -2.45
C PRO A 233 -4.42 -12.44 -1.71
N ARG A 234 -3.88 -12.54 -0.48
CA ARG A 234 -3.97 -13.78 0.31
C ARG A 234 -5.31 -13.92 1.03
N THR A 235 -5.87 -12.81 1.50
CA THR A 235 -7.12 -12.78 2.26
C THR A 235 -8.19 -11.96 1.54
N ALA A 236 -9.45 -12.20 1.89
CA ALA A 236 -10.56 -11.39 1.38
C ALA A 236 -10.41 -9.92 1.79
N PHE A 237 -9.84 -9.65 2.98
CA PHE A 237 -9.55 -8.30 3.43
C PHE A 237 -8.57 -7.59 2.48
N VAL A 238 -7.42 -8.21 2.17
CA VAL A 238 -6.44 -7.61 1.25
C VAL A 238 -7.04 -7.43 -0.14
N ALA A 239 -7.82 -8.41 -0.62
CA ALA A 239 -8.48 -8.36 -1.92
C ALA A 239 -9.43 -7.16 -2.04
N ASP A 240 -10.26 -6.91 -1.03
CA ASP A 240 -11.24 -5.83 -0.99
C ASP A 240 -10.58 -4.48 -0.68
N PHE A 241 -9.62 -4.48 0.24
CA PHE A 241 -8.93 -3.25 0.64
C PHE A 241 -8.04 -2.69 -0.49
N ILE A 242 -7.45 -3.54 -1.35
CA ILE A 242 -6.58 -3.12 -2.47
C ILE A 242 -7.38 -3.06 -3.77
N GLY A 243 -8.21 -2.02 -3.90
CA GLY A 243 -9.06 -1.82 -5.06
C GLY A 243 -10.32 -2.70 -5.03
N GLU A 244 -11.20 -2.46 -5.99
CA GLU A 244 -12.49 -3.14 -6.09
C GLU A 244 -12.33 -4.61 -6.50
N MET A 245 -13.12 -5.52 -5.89
CA MET A 245 -13.09 -6.94 -6.14
C MET A 245 -14.52 -7.51 -6.19
N ASN A 246 -14.82 -8.37 -7.17
CA ASN A 246 -16.02 -9.18 -7.19
C ASN A 246 -15.76 -10.48 -6.43
N PHE A 247 -16.63 -10.83 -5.50
CA PHE A 247 -16.52 -12.07 -4.75
C PHE A 247 -17.61 -13.06 -5.16
N LEU A 248 -17.20 -14.32 -5.37
CA LEU A 248 -18.11 -15.44 -5.57
C LEU A 248 -17.76 -16.53 -4.55
N GLU A 249 -18.78 -17.06 -3.88
CA GLU A 249 -18.66 -18.11 -2.89
C GLU A 249 -19.30 -19.39 -3.38
N GLY A 250 -18.68 -20.52 -3.10
CA GLY A 250 -19.18 -21.81 -3.53
C GLY A 250 -18.38 -22.98 -2.99
N THR A 251 -18.71 -24.17 -3.50
CA THR A 251 -18.01 -25.42 -3.16
C THR A 251 -17.06 -25.79 -4.29
N ILE A 252 -15.85 -26.22 -3.96
CA ILE A 252 -14.90 -26.77 -4.93
C ILE A 252 -15.41 -28.15 -5.37
N THR A 253 -15.92 -28.25 -6.59
CA THR A 253 -16.48 -29.50 -7.16
C THR A 253 -15.41 -30.36 -7.83
N GLU A 254 -14.39 -29.70 -8.42
CA GLU A 254 -13.24 -30.36 -9.04
C GLU A 254 -11.95 -29.67 -8.60
N ALA A 255 -10.89 -30.45 -8.44
CA ALA A 255 -9.56 -29.94 -8.12
C ALA A 255 -8.49 -30.82 -8.77
N SER A 256 -7.48 -30.19 -9.39
CA SER A 256 -6.30 -30.81 -10.00
C SER A 256 -5.06 -29.94 -9.74
N GLU A 257 -3.88 -30.41 -10.19
CA GLU A 257 -2.66 -29.59 -10.13
C GLU A 257 -2.74 -28.35 -11.03
N GLU A 258 -3.54 -28.38 -12.10
CA GLU A 258 -3.66 -27.31 -13.09
C GLU A 258 -4.70 -26.26 -12.71
N GLY A 259 -5.71 -26.64 -11.88
CA GLY A 259 -6.77 -25.73 -11.48
C GLY A 259 -7.94 -26.40 -10.76
N TYR A 260 -8.97 -25.61 -10.55
CA TYR A 260 -10.19 -26.00 -9.83
C TYR A 260 -11.46 -25.53 -10.54
N ALA A 261 -12.58 -26.16 -10.19
CA ALA A 261 -13.92 -25.68 -10.47
C ALA A 261 -14.62 -25.37 -9.13
N LEU A 262 -15.12 -24.15 -8.99
CA LEU A 262 -15.97 -23.72 -7.86
C LEU A 262 -17.39 -23.55 -8.38
N GLU A 263 -18.36 -24.24 -7.75
CA GLU A 263 -19.78 -24.10 -8.05
C GLU A 263 -20.45 -23.28 -6.95
N THR A 264 -21.06 -22.16 -7.34
CA THR A 264 -21.84 -21.32 -6.42
C THR A 264 -23.17 -21.98 -6.07
N SER A 265 -23.83 -21.54 -5.01
CA SER A 265 -25.17 -22.00 -4.62
C SER A 265 -26.23 -21.78 -5.70
N THR A 266 -25.96 -20.95 -6.68
CA THR A 266 -26.85 -20.56 -7.78
C THR A 266 -26.50 -21.24 -9.11
N GLY A 267 -25.54 -22.19 -9.08
CA GLY A 267 -25.16 -23.00 -10.25
C GLY A 267 -24.16 -22.31 -11.20
N VAL A 268 -23.61 -21.14 -10.85
CA VAL A 268 -22.51 -20.54 -11.62
C VAL A 268 -21.25 -21.33 -11.33
N VAL A 269 -20.60 -21.84 -12.38
CA VAL A 269 -19.33 -22.55 -12.28
C VAL A 269 -18.20 -21.60 -12.62
N VAL A 270 -17.23 -21.48 -11.71
CA VAL A 270 -16.02 -20.67 -11.87
C VAL A 270 -14.80 -21.59 -11.97
N LEU A 271 -14.18 -21.58 -13.15
CA LEU A 271 -12.92 -22.28 -13.37
C LEU A 271 -11.77 -21.37 -13.00
N GLY A 272 -10.88 -21.82 -12.14
CA GLY A 272 -9.70 -21.06 -11.70
C GLY A 272 -8.41 -21.89 -11.82
N ARG A 273 -7.26 -21.20 -11.73
CA ARG A 273 -5.93 -21.82 -11.68
C ARG A 273 -5.47 -21.93 -10.23
N GLY A 274 -4.63 -22.91 -9.95
CA GLY A 274 -4.01 -23.12 -8.66
C GLY A 274 -4.56 -24.31 -7.90
N SER A 275 -3.96 -24.60 -6.75
CA SER A 275 -4.29 -25.73 -5.92
C SER A 275 -5.53 -25.44 -5.05
N ALA A 276 -6.48 -26.36 -5.02
CA ALA A 276 -7.67 -26.31 -4.21
C ALA A 276 -7.99 -27.68 -3.62
N THR A 277 -8.86 -27.74 -2.60
CA THR A 277 -9.31 -29.00 -2.01
C THR A 277 -10.77 -29.26 -2.38
N LYS A 278 -11.02 -30.38 -3.08
CA LYS A 278 -12.37 -30.78 -3.46
C LYS A 278 -13.28 -30.94 -2.24
N GLY A 279 -14.51 -30.47 -2.36
CA GLY A 279 -15.54 -30.51 -1.31
C GLY A 279 -15.45 -29.37 -0.27
N ARG A 280 -14.40 -28.53 -0.33
CA ARG A 280 -14.26 -27.37 0.56
C ARG A 280 -15.11 -26.21 0.09
N GLN A 281 -15.72 -25.48 1.03
CA GLN A 281 -16.27 -24.15 0.77
C GLN A 281 -15.11 -23.19 0.53
N ALA A 282 -15.25 -22.33 -0.49
CA ALA A 282 -14.21 -21.37 -0.83
C ALA A 282 -14.82 -20.08 -1.38
N ARG A 283 -14.03 -19.02 -1.31
CA ARG A 283 -14.31 -17.72 -1.90
C ARG A 283 -13.28 -17.41 -2.97
N VAL A 284 -13.73 -16.95 -4.13
CA VAL A 284 -12.87 -16.45 -5.20
C VAL A 284 -13.11 -14.97 -5.42
N GLY A 285 -12.04 -14.23 -5.68
CA GLY A 285 -12.08 -12.81 -6.05
C GLY A 285 -11.79 -12.64 -7.54
N ILE A 286 -12.50 -11.73 -8.21
CA ILE A 286 -12.25 -11.39 -9.62
C ILE A 286 -12.22 -9.86 -9.74
N ARG A 287 -11.12 -9.29 -10.24
CA ARG A 287 -11.01 -7.85 -10.47
C ARG A 287 -12.00 -7.39 -11.55
N PRO A 288 -12.72 -6.26 -11.36
CA PRO A 288 -13.62 -5.69 -12.37
C PRO A 288 -12.99 -5.51 -13.75
N ALA A 289 -11.71 -5.12 -13.80
CA ALA A 289 -10.95 -4.95 -15.04
C ALA A 289 -10.60 -6.27 -15.77
N ARG A 290 -10.79 -7.43 -15.13
CA ARG A 290 -10.60 -8.76 -15.74
C ARG A 290 -11.87 -9.31 -16.35
N LEU A 291 -13.00 -8.65 -16.17
CA LEU A 291 -14.29 -9.01 -16.73
C LEU A 291 -14.50 -8.28 -18.07
N ARG A 292 -15.25 -8.93 -18.98
CA ARG A 292 -15.62 -8.37 -20.30
C ARG A 292 -17.09 -8.64 -20.57
N ILE A 293 -17.73 -7.72 -21.29
CA ILE A 293 -19.09 -7.90 -21.82
C ILE A 293 -18.98 -8.34 -23.28
N GLY A 294 -19.64 -9.44 -23.67
CA GLY A 294 -19.63 -9.86 -25.06
C GLY A 294 -20.00 -11.33 -25.28
N ALA A 295 -19.95 -11.77 -26.55
CA ALA A 295 -20.23 -13.15 -26.93
C ALA A 295 -19.09 -14.08 -26.50
N VAL A 296 -19.41 -15.31 -26.16
CA VAL A 296 -18.52 -16.35 -25.63
C VAL A 296 -17.36 -16.60 -26.61
N PRO A 297 -16.10 -16.35 -26.20
CA PRO A 297 -14.95 -16.95 -26.88
C PRO A 297 -14.89 -18.42 -26.52
N ASP A 298 -14.13 -19.20 -27.28
CA ASP A 298 -13.84 -20.61 -27.14
C ASP A 298 -14.13 -21.22 -25.76
N GLU A 299 -15.17 -22.04 -25.65
CA GLU A 299 -15.70 -22.62 -24.39
C GLU A 299 -14.63 -23.34 -23.53
N ALA A 300 -13.52 -23.71 -24.14
CA ALA A 300 -12.44 -24.46 -23.47
C ALA A 300 -11.57 -23.62 -22.54
N THR A 301 -11.49 -22.29 -22.71
CA THR A 301 -10.52 -21.43 -22.04
C THR A 301 -11.11 -20.32 -21.18
N ALA A 302 -12.40 -20.03 -21.30
CA ALA A 302 -13.05 -18.90 -20.63
C ALA A 302 -14.20 -19.33 -19.72
N ASN A 303 -14.39 -18.56 -18.66
CA ASN A 303 -15.61 -18.58 -17.86
C ASN A 303 -16.65 -17.63 -18.48
N SER A 304 -17.91 -17.96 -18.33
CA SER A 304 -19.00 -17.05 -18.69
C SER A 304 -20.20 -17.20 -17.76
N ALA A 305 -20.92 -16.10 -17.57
CA ALA A 305 -22.18 -16.08 -16.83
C ALA A 305 -23.15 -15.08 -17.45
N ARG A 306 -24.45 -15.41 -17.40
CA ARG A 306 -25.51 -14.48 -17.80
C ARG A 306 -25.82 -13.52 -16.68
N ALA A 307 -26.14 -12.29 -17.05
CA ALA A 307 -26.46 -11.24 -16.08
C ALA A 307 -27.46 -10.25 -16.68
N VAL A 308 -28.14 -9.54 -15.79
CA VAL A 308 -28.97 -8.37 -16.13
C VAL A 308 -28.26 -7.12 -15.65
N VAL A 309 -28.17 -6.12 -16.50
CA VAL A 309 -27.53 -4.85 -16.19
C VAL A 309 -28.40 -4.05 -15.22
N ASP A 310 -27.83 -3.69 -14.07
CA ASP A 310 -28.50 -2.84 -13.09
C ASP A 310 -28.20 -1.35 -13.36
N THR A 311 -26.93 -1.02 -13.58
CA THR A 311 -26.46 0.36 -13.72
C THR A 311 -25.24 0.44 -14.63
N LYS A 312 -25.14 1.57 -15.35
CA LYS A 312 -23.98 1.92 -16.16
C LYS A 312 -23.50 3.32 -15.78
N MET A 313 -22.22 3.46 -15.50
CA MET A 313 -21.58 4.74 -15.12
C MET A 313 -20.39 5.05 -16.02
N TYR A 314 -20.29 6.31 -16.43
CA TYR A 314 -19.15 6.83 -17.19
C TYR A 314 -18.16 7.47 -16.22
N LEU A 315 -16.92 6.97 -16.20
CA LEU A 315 -15.84 7.44 -15.33
C LEU A 315 -14.74 8.20 -16.12
N GLY A 316 -15.08 8.69 -17.31
CA GLY A 316 -14.16 9.42 -18.20
C GLY A 316 -13.57 8.49 -19.27
N ASP A 317 -12.42 7.95 -19.03
CA ASP A 317 -11.72 6.98 -19.90
C ASP A 317 -12.17 5.53 -19.71
N GLU A 318 -12.95 5.27 -18.66
CA GLU A 318 -13.54 3.96 -18.34
C GLU A 318 -15.06 4.01 -18.29
N VAL A 319 -15.69 2.86 -18.51
CA VAL A 319 -17.11 2.58 -18.24
C VAL A 319 -17.20 1.51 -17.17
N GLN A 320 -17.99 1.77 -16.14
CA GLN A 320 -18.34 0.79 -15.11
C GLN A 320 -19.78 0.32 -15.33
N VAL A 321 -19.96 -1.00 -15.44
CA VAL A 321 -21.26 -1.66 -15.52
C VAL A 321 -21.43 -2.51 -14.28
N VAL A 322 -22.56 -2.33 -13.59
CA VAL A 322 -22.98 -3.20 -12.49
C VAL A 322 -24.08 -4.08 -13.02
N ALA A 323 -23.95 -5.39 -12.87
CA ALA A 323 -24.92 -6.37 -13.34
C ALA A 323 -25.12 -7.49 -12.33
N THR A 324 -26.36 -7.96 -12.23
CA THR A 324 -26.73 -9.08 -11.36
C THR A 324 -26.77 -10.37 -12.19
N LEU A 325 -25.98 -11.38 -11.77
CA LEU A 325 -25.99 -12.71 -12.35
C LEU A 325 -27.38 -13.38 -12.20
N ASP A 326 -27.71 -14.33 -13.05
CA ASP A 326 -28.96 -15.13 -12.95
C ASP A 326 -29.13 -15.76 -11.56
N GLY A 327 -28.05 -15.89 -10.81
CA GLY A 327 -28.03 -16.40 -9.46
C GLY A 327 -28.09 -15.37 -8.34
N GLY A 328 -28.31 -14.08 -8.66
CA GLY A 328 -28.45 -12.98 -7.68
C GLY A 328 -27.15 -12.36 -7.21
N ALA A 329 -25.97 -12.89 -7.54
CA ALA A 329 -24.71 -12.24 -7.21
C ALA A 329 -24.49 -11.02 -8.10
N GLN A 330 -24.12 -9.89 -7.49
CA GLN A 330 -23.81 -8.66 -8.21
C GLN A 330 -22.35 -8.66 -8.64
N MET A 331 -22.10 -8.26 -9.90
CA MET A 331 -20.77 -8.15 -10.49
C MET A 331 -20.54 -6.74 -11.02
N VAL A 332 -19.38 -6.19 -10.73
CA VAL A 332 -18.89 -4.93 -11.28
C VAL A 332 -17.93 -5.23 -12.41
N ILE A 333 -18.18 -4.68 -13.59
CA ILE A 333 -17.34 -4.80 -14.79
C ILE A 333 -16.74 -3.43 -15.07
N ARG A 334 -15.44 -3.37 -15.35
CA ARG A 334 -14.75 -2.13 -15.71
C ARG A 334 -14.04 -2.31 -17.04
N GLU A 335 -14.43 -1.53 -18.06
CA GLU A 335 -13.84 -1.58 -19.40
C GLU A 335 -13.34 -0.20 -19.81
N GLN A 336 -12.17 -0.17 -20.45
CA GLN A 336 -11.65 1.06 -21.06
C GLN A 336 -12.49 1.41 -22.30
N ARG A 337 -12.72 2.70 -22.52
CA ARG A 337 -13.40 3.20 -23.71
C ARG A 337 -12.47 3.11 -24.90
N ALA A 338 -12.70 2.11 -25.75
CA ALA A 338 -11.88 1.82 -26.95
C ALA A 338 -12.49 2.39 -28.26
N GLY A 339 -13.22 3.52 -28.21
CA GLY A 339 -13.93 4.10 -29.39
C GLY A 339 -15.44 3.91 -29.32
N ALA A 340 -16.17 4.35 -30.39
CA ALA A 340 -17.63 4.46 -30.40
C ALA A 340 -18.40 3.14 -30.60
N ASP A 341 -17.70 2.01 -30.84
CA ASP A 341 -18.34 0.71 -31.19
C ASP A 341 -18.03 -0.41 -30.18
N ALA A 342 -17.62 -0.06 -28.96
CA ALA A 342 -17.34 -1.08 -27.94
C ALA A 342 -18.65 -1.71 -27.42
N PRO A 343 -18.68 -3.04 -27.11
CA PRO A 343 -19.90 -3.73 -26.64
C PRO A 343 -20.60 -3.03 -25.49
N HIS A 344 -19.84 -2.46 -24.58
CA HIS A 344 -20.39 -1.72 -23.44
C HIS A 344 -21.07 -0.38 -23.81
N ASP A 345 -20.82 0.19 -25.00
CA ASP A 345 -21.44 1.48 -25.40
C ASP A 345 -22.94 1.31 -25.70
N SER A 346 -23.35 0.16 -26.20
CA SER A 346 -24.76 -0.17 -26.52
C SER A 346 -25.58 -0.64 -25.32
N VAL A 347 -24.91 -1.06 -24.22
CA VAL A 347 -25.57 -1.66 -23.04
C VAL A 347 -26.34 -0.61 -22.23
N ARG A 348 -27.56 -0.97 -21.80
CA ARG A 348 -28.47 -0.15 -20.97
C ARG A 348 -28.96 -0.93 -19.75
N PRO A 349 -29.36 -0.26 -18.67
CA PRO A 349 -30.04 -0.89 -17.55
C PRO A 349 -31.25 -1.73 -18.03
N GLY A 350 -31.36 -2.95 -17.53
CA GLY A 350 -32.36 -3.95 -17.93
C GLY A 350 -31.93 -4.88 -19.07
N ASP A 351 -30.83 -4.60 -19.76
CA ASP A 351 -30.35 -5.48 -20.83
C ASP A 351 -29.79 -6.79 -20.26
N HIS A 352 -30.05 -7.91 -20.97
CA HIS A 352 -29.38 -9.17 -20.70
C HIS A 352 -28.03 -9.22 -21.38
N ILE A 353 -26.99 -9.49 -20.63
CA ILE A 353 -25.60 -9.57 -21.10
C ILE A 353 -24.97 -10.91 -20.75
N THR A 354 -23.90 -11.26 -21.45
CA THR A 354 -22.98 -12.31 -21.03
C THR A 354 -21.69 -11.66 -20.53
N ILE A 355 -21.30 -11.97 -19.29
CA ILE A 355 -20.02 -11.56 -18.68
C ILE A 355 -19.04 -12.72 -18.87
N GLN A 356 -17.79 -12.39 -19.22
CA GLN A 356 -16.74 -13.36 -19.51
C GLN A 356 -15.47 -13.01 -18.76
N TRP A 357 -14.69 -14.06 -18.40
CA TRP A 357 -13.35 -13.89 -17.83
C TRP A 357 -12.47 -15.13 -18.07
N ASP A 358 -11.18 -14.91 -18.16
CA ASP A 358 -10.18 -15.98 -18.31
C ASP A 358 -10.07 -16.82 -17.03
N ARG A 359 -9.64 -18.08 -17.13
CA ARG A 359 -9.37 -18.97 -15.99
C ARG A 359 -8.26 -18.47 -15.07
N SER A 360 -7.42 -17.56 -15.52
CA SER A 360 -6.40 -16.90 -14.70
C SER A 360 -6.91 -15.68 -13.90
N ALA A 361 -8.15 -15.23 -14.14
CA ALA A 361 -8.72 -14.07 -13.48
C ALA A 361 -9.20 -14.34 -12.05
N PRO A 362 -9.83 -15.50 -11.73
CA PRO A 362 -10.23 -15.81 -10.37
C PRO A 362 -9.04 -16.10 -9.48
N VAL A 363 -8.99 -15.44 -8.31
CA VAL A 363 -8.02 -15.68 -7.25
C VAL A 363 -8.71 -16.40 -6.11
N LEU A 364 -8.23 -17.59 -5.75
CA LEU A 364 -8.71 -18.32 -4.59
C LEU A 364 -8.19 -17.65 -3.33
N LEU A 365 -9.10 -17.21 -2.47
CA LEU A 365 -8.76 -16.50 -1.24
C LEU A 365 -8.72 -17.48 -0.07
N ALA A 366 -7.74 -17.28 0.82
CA ALA A 366 -7.75 -17.98 2.09
C ALA A 366 -8.97 -17.50 2.92
N ASP A 367 -9.62 -18.45 3.60
CA ASP A 367 -10.58 -18.08 4.61
C ASP A 367 -9.88 -17.16 5.64
N PRO A 368 -10.55 -16.13 6.17
CA PRO A 368 -10.00 -15.40 7.30
C PRO A 368 -9.60 -16.43 8.36
N PRO A 369 -8.47 -16.24 9.08
CA PRO A 369 -8.16 -17.11 10.20
C PRO A 369 -9.41 -17.16 11.06
N THR A 370 -9.96 -18.35 11.26
CA THR A 370 -11.05 -18.56 12.20
C THR A 370 -10.51 -18.04 13.52
N LEU A 371 -10.97 -16.88 13.97
CA LEU A 371 -10.79 -16.47 15.34
C LEU A 371 -11.47 -17.60 16.13
N ASP A 372 -10.65 -18.49 16.67
CA ASP A 372 -11.11 -19.48 17.62
C ASP A 372 -11.80 -18.72 18.77
N ASN A 373 -13.12 -18.67 18.68
CA ASN A 373 -14.02 -18.12 19.69
C ASN A 373 -14.08 -19.04 20.92
N ASP A 374 -12.97 -19.74 21.18
CA ASP A 374 -12.79 -20.61 22.35
C ASP A 374 -11.93 -19.93 23.42
N ARG A 375 -12.09 -18.60 23.60
CA ARG A 375 -11.75 -17.98 24.88
C ARG A 375 -12.97 -18.13 25.76
N GLY A 376 -12.99 -19.28 26.47
CA GLY A 376 -13.98 -19.65 27.43
C GLY A 376 -14.30 -18.48 28.35
N ASN A 377 -15.59 -18.24 28.46
CA ASN A 377 -16.19 -17.39 29.46
C ASN A 377 -15.95 -18.07 30.86
N PRO A 378 -15.39 -17.37 31.85
CA PRO A 378 -15.31 -17.87 33.21
C PRO A 378 -16.67 -17.98 33.89
#